data_38df7253dceb2d81835ab4c03f964b82
#
_entry.id   38df7253dceb2d81835ab4c03f964b82
#
_cell.length_a   1.000
_cell.length_b   1.000
_cell.length_c   1.000
_cell.angle_alpha   90.00
_cell.angle_beta   90.00
_cell.angle_gamma   90.00
#
_symmetry.space_group_name_H-M   'P 1'
#
loop_
_entity.id
_entity.type
_entity.pdbx_description
1 polymer ?
#
loop_
_entity_poly.entity_id
_entity_poly.type
_entity_poly.pdbx_seq_one_letter_code
_entity_poly.pdbx_strand_id
1 'polypeptide(L)'
;MKIAVVVQRYGQAINGGAELHARYIAEHLARHAEVEVLTTCATDYVTWRNELPSGVDEINGVPVRRFRVKRERDPRVFGRRSDRVFERSHSLGDELHWLDAEGPTSPSLIDHLTTQGDRYDYCLFFSYRYYHAYHGVRATAARAILVPTAERDAAIGLTMFQPIFRGVRALMYNSHEERTMIQAVSGNIEVPNVVVGIGSDVPQNPQPARFRRKYEISGPFAVYVGRLDKNKGCPELFEFFQGYLHDPSGSLTLVLIGDSILPVPAHPRIRHLGFLDDTDKFDAMAAADLLIMPSYFESLSMVALEAWALGRPVLANGKCDVLKGQSIRSNAGLYYETYAEFREALRAIEHNQWLSTALGRNGRQFFREHYSWPVIERKYLDMFARLSGEPAGARMDPLPGWLERRRQNLPAAEEVLAALPKGPSPGERRNSAVTAVTETRADSVPTPSPGTAARRESRPRPGSSSRHRTPHGRGYGRSRGSGGPAR
;
A
#
# COMPACT_ATOMS: atom_id res chain seq x y z
N MET A 1 15.69 -3.10 20.74
CA MET A 1 14.23 -2.99 20.63
C MET A 1 13.71 -4.29 20.06
N LYS A 2 12.66 -4.85 20.65
CA LYS A 2 12.02 -6.10 20.20
C LYS A 2 10.56 -5.82 19.83
N ILE A 3 10.15 -6.26 18.62
CA ILE A 3 8.83 -5.95 18.04
C ILE A 3 8.13 -7.26 17.69
N ALA A 4 6.86 -7.39 18.11
CA ALA A 4 5.97 -8.41 17.59
C ALA A 4 5.14 -7.82 16.42
N VAL A 5 5.12 -8.48 15.27
CA VAL A 5 4.20 -8.17 14.17
C VAL A 5 3.08 -9.20 14.20
N VAL A 6 1.85 -8.75 14.44
CA VAL A 6 0.69 -9.62 14.65
C VAL A 6 -0.29 -9.48 13.49
N VAL A 7 -0.51 -10.57 12.77
CA VAL A 7 -1.31 -10.59 11.55
C VAL A 7 -2.05 -11.92 11.40
N GLN A 8 -3.21 -11.93 10.74
CA GLN A 8 -4.07 -13.12 10.61
C GLN A 8 -3.44 -14.27 9.85
N ARG A 9 -2.64 -14.01 8.83
CA ARG A 9 -1.91 -15.00 8.01
C ARG A 9 -0.54 -14.43 7.63
N TYR A 10 0.46 -15.30 7.49
CA TYR A 10 1.80 -14.88 7.09
C TYR A 10 2.53 -16.00 6.34
N GLY A 11 3.08 -15.69 5.15
CA GLY A 11 3.80 -16.65 4.32
C GLY A 11 4.26 -16.03 3.01
N GLN A 12 5.25 -16.65 2.35
CA GLN A 12 5.75 -16.19 1.05
C GLN A 12 4.68 -16.22 -0.05
N ALA A 13 3.84 -17.27 -0.04
CA ALA A 13 2.77 -17.47 -1.00
C ALA A 13 1.46 -16.74 -0.63
N ILE A 14 1.44 -15.98 0.48
CA ILE A 14 0.25 -15.26 0.93
C ILE A 14 0.32 -13.83 0.43
N ASN A 15 -0.49 -13.50 -0.59
CA ASN A 15 -0.47 -12.23 -1.31
C ASN A 15 -1.70 -11.34 -1.04
N GLY A 16 -2.36 -11.50 0.10
CA GLY A 16 -3.39 -10.54 0.54
C GLY A 16 -2.77 -9.19 0.86
N GLY A 17 -3.46 -8.08 0.56
CA GLY A 17 -2.89 -6.73 0.73
C GLY A 17 -2.39 -6.43 2.14
N ALA A 18 -3.17 -6.78 3.17
CA ALA A 18 -2.78 -6.57 4.56
C ALA A 18 -1.65 -7.51 5.03
N GLU A 19 -1.67 -8.77 4.57
CA GLU A 19 -0.65 -9.76 4.87
C GLU A 19 0.68 -9.43 4.21
N LEU A 20 0.65 -9.02 2.94
CA LEU A 20 1.84 -8.56 2.23
C LEU A 20 2.41 -7.29 2.87
N HIS A 21 1.54 -6.36 3.28
CA HIS A 21 1.93 -5.19 4.05
C HIS A 21 2.66 -5.58 5.35
N ALA A 22 2.06 -6.47 6.15
CA ALA A 22 2.68 -6.95 7.39
C ALA A 22 4.03 -7.62 7.14
N ARG A 23 4.16 -8.40 6.05
CA ARG A 23 5.40 -9.06 5.67
C ARG A 23 6.49 -8.06 5.32
N TYR A 24 6.22 -7.12 4.45
CA TYR A 24 7.18 -6.09 4.08
C TYR A 24 7.63 -5.27 5.29
N ILE A 25 6.70 -4.86 6.16
CA ILE A 25 7.07 -4.11 7.37
C ILE A 25 7.93 -4.97 8.32
N ALA A 26 7.60 -6.25 8.51
CA ALA A 26 8.39 -7.14 9.34
C ALA A 26 9.83 -7.31 8.80
N GLU A 27 9.97 -7.57 7.50
CA GLU A 27 11.27 -7.76 6.84
C GLU A 27 12.11 -6.47 6.85
N HIS A 28 11.50 -5.31 6.65
CA HIS A 28 12.20 -4.02 6.69
C HIS A 28 12.58 -3.61 8.11
N LEU A 29 11.70 -3.77 9.09
CA LEU A 29 12.00 -3.45 10.48
C LEU A 29 13.04 -4.41 11.09
N ALA A 30 13.16 -5.65 10.60
CA ALA A 30 14.19 -6.60 11.04
C ALA A 30 15.63 -6.11 10.80
N ARG A 31 15.81 -5.11 9.94
CA ARG A 31 17.11 -4.43 9.74
C ARG A 31 17.49 -3.47 10.89
N HIS A 32 16.51 -3.09 11.69
CA HIS A 32 16.64 -2.06 12.73
C HIS A 32 16.32 -2.56 14.14
N ALA A 33 15.64 -3.71 14.25
CA ALA A 33 15.16 -4.25 15.53
C ALA A 33 15.09 -5.78 15.48
N GLU A 34 14.98 -6.42 16.65
CA GLU A 34 14.58 -7.82 16.73
C GLU A 34 13.08 -7.94 16.45
N VAL A 35 12.71 -8.60 15.36
CA VAL A 35 11.30 -8.75 14.93
C VAL A 35 10.91 -10.23 15.02
N GLU A 36 9.74 -10.50 15.58
CA GLU A 36 9.07 -11.82 15.55
C GLU A 36 7.64 -11.62 15.02
N VAL A 37 7.23 -12.48 14.09
CA VAL A 37 5.85 -12.47 13.58
C VAL A 37 5.01 -13.46 14.36
N LEU A 38 3.85 -13.02 14.85
CA LEU A 38 2.85 -13.84 15.52
C LEU A 38 1.63 -13.96 14.59
N THR A 39 1.32 -15.18 14.15
CA THR A 39 0.26 -15.41 13.15
C THR A 39 -0.47 -16.72 13.37
N THR A 40 -1.45 -17.04 12.53
CA THR A 40 -2.16 -18.33 12.59
C THR A 40 -1.58 -19.36 11.65
N CYS A 41 -2.06 -20.60 11.77
CA CYS A 41 -1.73 -21.70 10.87
C CYS A 41 -2.55 -21.68 9.56
N ALA A 42 -3.41 -20.68 9.35
CA ALA A 42 -4.27 -20.59 8.18
C ALA A 42 -3.53 -19.99 6.97
N THR A 43 -3.81 -20.49 5.77
CA THR A 43 -3.41 -19.89 4.49
C THR A 43 -4.61 -19.35 3.72
N ASP A 44 -5.77 -19.98 3.86
CA ASP A 44 -7.03 -19.54 3.27
C ASP A 44 -7.74 -18.51 4.15
N TYR A 45 -8.22 -17.41 3.55
CA TYR A 45 -8.92 -16.35 4.26
C TYR A 45 -10.46 -16.57 4.31
N VAL A 46 -10.98 -17.57 3.59
CA VAL A 46 -12.41 -17.86 3.55
C VAL A 46 -12.83 -18.71 4.73
N THR A 47 -12.08 -19.77 5.02
CA THR A 47 -12.39 -20.77 6.04
C THR A 47 -11.48 -20.73 7.26
N TRP A 48 -10.30 -20.10 7.16
CA TRP A 48 -9.27 -20.11 8.20
C TRP A 48 -8.78 -21.53 8.56
N ARG A 49 -8.75 -22.44 7.59
CA ARG A 49 -8.26 -23.80 7.82
C ARG A 49 -6.79 -23.80 8.25
N ASN A 50 -6.47 -24.66 9.22
CA ASN A 50 -5.09 -24.87 9.65
C ASN A 50 -4.33 -25.72 8.62
N GLU A 51 -3.63 -25.10 7.70
CA GLU A 51 -2.86 -25.76 6.64
C GLU A 51 -1.37 -25.79 6.91
N LEU A 52 -0.88 -24.87 7.75
CA LEU A 52 0.52 -24.82 8.17
C LEU A 52 0.68 -25.41 9.58
N PRO A 53 1.85 -25.99 9.90
CA PRO A 53 2.13 -26.49 11.25
C PRO A 53 2.19 -25.34 12.26
N SER A 54 1.78 -25.62 13.50
CA SER A 54 2.02 -24.72 14.64
C SER A 54 3.47 -24.82 15.11
N GLY A 55 3.97 -23.74 15.71
CA GLY A 55 5.34 -23.67 16.21
C GLY A 55 6.08 -22.47 15.64
N VAL A 56 7.40 -22.53 15.66
CA VAL A 56 8.27 -21.47 15.14
C VAL A 56 8.88 -21.92 13.83
N ASP A 57 8.87 -21.03 12.87
CA ASP A 57 9.42 -21.15 11.53
C ASP A 57 10.20 -19.85 11.20
N GLU A 58 10.85 -19.78 10.06
CA GLU A 58 11.55 -18.58 9.59
C GLU A 58 11.15 -18.29 8.14
N ILE A 59 10.83 -17.03 7.87
CA ILE A 59 10.53 -16.56 6.51
C ILE A 59 11.37 -15.31 6.23
N ASN A 60 12.20 -15.37 5.19
CA ASN A 60 13.07 -14.27 4.77
C ASN A 60 13.92 -13.70 5.93
N GLY A 61 14.42 -14.56 6.82
CA GLY A 61 15.23 -14.17 7.98
C GLY A 61 14.43 -13.63 9.18
N VAL A 62 13.10 -13.67 9.12
CA VAL A 62 12.23 -13.23 10.22
C VAL A 62 11.61 -14.45 10.90
N PRO A 63 11.78 -14.63 12.24
CA PRO A 63 11.10 -15.66 13.00
C PRO A 63 9.58 -15.52 12.95
N VAL A 64 8.87 -16.62 12.67
CA VAL A 64 7.41 -16.66 12.54
C VAL A 64 6.84 -17.72 13.48
N ARG A 65 6.06 -17.28 14.45
CA ARG A 65 5.37 -18.19 15.38
C ARG A 65 3.92 -18.35 14.97
N ARG A 66 3.51 -19.60 14.70
CA ARG A 66 2.16 -19.94 14.25
C ARG A 66 1.35 -20.59 15.35
N PHE A 67 0.11 -20.12 15.47
CA PHE A 67 -0.89 -20.59 16.43
C PHE A 67 -2.08 -21.21 15.69
N ARG A 68 -2.62 -22.30 16.23
CA ARG A 68 -3.77 -22.95 15.63
C ARG A 68 -5.03 -22.09 15.74
N VAL A 69 -5.78 -22.01 14.67
CA VAL A 69 -7.17 -21.56 14.69
C VAL A 69 -8.01 -22.63 15.38
N LYS A 70 -8.77 -22.25 16.40
CA LYS A 70 -9.57 -23.16 17.22
C LYS A 70 -10.75 -23.72 16.42
N ARG A 71 -11.34 -22.91 15.54
CA ARG A 71 -12.50 -23.27 14.73
C ARG A 71 -12.42 -22.61 13.36
N GLU A 72 -12.61 -23.40 12.31
CA GLU A 72 -12.74 -22.88 10.95
C GLU A 72 -13.96 -21.98 10.82
N ARG A 73 -13.89 -20.97 9.95
CA ARG A 73 -15.03 -20.12 9.61
C ARG A 73 -16.04 -20.91 8.78
N ASP A 74 -17.29 -20.85 9.17
CA ASP A 74 -18.42 -21.24 8.33
C ASP A 74 -18.93 -19.98 7.58
N PRO A 75 -18.75 -19.89 6.25
CA PRO A 75 -19.15 -18.70 5.49
C PRO A 75 -20.65 -18.39 5.58
N ARG A 76 -21.52 -19.39 5.76
CA ARG A 76 -22.96 -19.20 5.91
C ARG A 76 -23.32 -18.60 7.26
N VAL A 77 -22.67 -19.08 8.33
CA VAL A 77 -22.84 -18.51 9.68
C VAL A 77 -22.33 -17.09 9.70
N PHE A 78 -21.15 -16.86 9.13
CA PHE A 78 -20.56 -15.52 9.04
C PHE A 78 -21.47 -14.55 8.26
N GLY A 79 -22.01 -14.97 7.09
CA GLY A 79 -22.93 -14.15 6.30
C GLY A 79 -24.16 -13.72 7.13
N ARG A 80 -24.86 -14.69 7.76
CA ARG A 80 -26.03 -14.36 8.60
C ARG A 80 -25.72 -13.41 9.77
N ARG A 81 -24.53 -13.52 10.37
CA ARG A 81 -24.10 -12.61 11.43
C ARG A 81 -23.76 -11.22 10.90
N SER A 82 -23.19 -11.17 9.69
CA SER A 82 -22.92 -9.90 9.00
C SER A 82 -24.22 -9.16 8.68
N ASP A 83 -25.22 -9.83 8.08
CA ASP A 83 -26.54 -9.26 7.82
C ASP A 83 -27.20 -8.72 9.10
N ARG A 84 -26.99 -9.45 10.22
CA ARG A 84 -27.55 -9.06 11.53
C ARG A 84 -26.99 -7.75 12.04
N VAL A 85 -25.66 -7.55 11.97
CA VAL A 85 -25.00 -6.37 12.56
C VAL A 85 -24.82 -5.23 11.56
N PHE A 86 -24.81 -5.53 10.26
CA PHE A 86 -24.61 -4.50 9.24
C PHE A 86 -25.93 -3.78 8.88
N GLU A 87 -27.01 -4.53 8.73
CA GLU A 87 -28.25 -4.02 8.18
C GLU A 87 -29.33 -3.72 9.25
N ARG A 88 -29.14 -4.16 10.51
CA ARG A 88 -30.19 -4.09 11.52
C ARG A 88 -29.69 -3.55 12.84
N SER A 89 -30.58 -2.95 13.61
CA SER A 89 -30.33 -2.64 15.01
C SER A 89 -30.00 -3.93 15.78
N HIS A 90 -28.97 -3.91 16.59
CA HIS A 90 -28.39 -5.10 17.21
C HIS A 90 -27.83 -4.81 18.60
N SER A 91 -27.31 -5.81 19.27
CA SER A 91 -26.65 -5.70 20.57
C SER A 91 -25.13 -5.77 20.42
N LEU A 92 -24.39 -5.27 21.41
CA LEU A 92 -22.94 -5.46 21.47
C LEU A 92 -22.57 -6.96 21.51
N GLY A 93 -23.44 -7.80 22.09
CA GLY A 93 -23.27 -9.26 22.03
C GLY A 93 -23.32 -9.82 20.61
N ASP A 94 -24.19 -9.26 19.74
CA ASP A 94 -24.23 -9.65 18.33
C ASP A 94 -22.93 -9.30 17.60
N GLU A 95 -22.34 -8.12 17.89
CA GLU A 95 -21.05 -7.71 17.33
C GLU A 95 -19.91 -8.66 17.76
N LEU A 96 -19.84 -9.03 19.04
CA LEU A 96 -18.85 -9.98 19.55
C LEU A 96 -19.01 -11.37 18.92
N HIS A 97 -20.24 -11.83 18.72
CA HIS A 97 -20.50 -13.07 18.00
C HIS A 97 -20.15 -12.98 16.51
N TRP A 98 -20.28 -11.80 15.92
CA TRP A 98 -19.82 -11.55 14.56
C TRP A 98 -18.30 -11.64 14.47
N LEU A 99 -17.56 -11.04 15.40
CA LEU A 99 -16.10 -11.11 15.47
C LEU A 99 -15.60 -12.57 15.59
N ASP A 100 -16.24 -13.38 16.43
CA ASP A 100 -15.91 -14.79 16.56
C ASP A 100 -16.17 -15.57 15.26
N ALA A 101 -17.17 -15.16 14.49
CA ALA A 101 -17.45 -15.76 13.18
C ALA A 101 -16.53 -15.23 12.08
N GLU A 102 -16.08 -13.98 12.16
CA GLU A 102 -15.08 -13.39 11.27
C GLU A 102 -13.72 -14.08 11.47
N GLY A 103 -13.29 -14.26 12.70
CA GLY A 103 -12.04 -14.94 13.04
C GLY A 103 -10.76 -14.20 12.66
N PRO A 104 -9.65 -14.91 12.37
CA PRO A 104 -9.39 -16.31 12.74
C PRO A 104 -9.31 -16.47 14.26
N THR A 105 -10.22 -17.25 14.84
CA THR A 105 -10.33 -17.41 16.29
C THR A 105 -9.19 -18.27 16.82
N SER A 106 -8.17 -17.64 17.41
CA SER A 106 -6.98 -18.30 17.95
C SER A 106 -6.72 -17.87 19.41
N PRO A 107 -7.36 -18.50 20.41
CA PRO A 107 -7.14 -18.17 21.82
C PRO A 107 -5.67 -18.35 22.25
N SER A 108 -4.97 -19.35 21.73
CA SER A 108 -3.55 -19.59 22.07
C SER A 108 -2.63 -18.44 21.63
N LEU A 109 -2.96 -17.70 20.56
CA LEU A 109 -2.25 -16.49 20.18
C LEU A 109 -2.48 -15.38 21.22
N ILE A 110 -3.72 -15.24 21.69
CA ILE A 110 -4.07 -14.22 22.70
C ILE A 110 -3.45 -14.57 24.06
N ASP A 111 -3.48 -15.87 24.45
CA ASP A 111 -2.82 -16.35 25.67
C ASP A 111 -1.30 -16.05 25.62
N HIS A 112 -0.67 -16.26 24.46
CA HIS A 112 0.74 -15.91 24.27
C HIS A 112 0.98 -14.40 24.44
N LEU A 113 0.16 -13.54 23.83
CA LEU A 113 0.26 -12.09 24.00
C LEU A 113 0.01 -11.65 25.44
N THR A 114 -0.92 -12.29 26.15
CA THR A 114 -1.23 -11.98 27.54
C THR A 114 -0.08 -12.37 28.48
N THR A 115 0.57 -13.51 28.24
CA THR A 115 1.60 -14.06 29.14
C THR A 115 3.02 -13.65 28.75
N GLN A 116 3.27 -13.34 27.49
CA GLN A 116 4.60 -13.04 26.96
C GLN A 116 4.68 -11.65 26.28
N GLY A 117 3.59 -10.89 26.27
CA GLY A 117 3.54 -9.57 25.63
C GLY A 117 4.56 -8.58 26.19
N ASP A 118 4.92 -8.72 27.46
CA ASP A 118 5.93 -7.87 28.11
C ASP A 118 7.36 -8.05 27.59
N ARG A 119 7.62 -9.12 26.83
CA ARG A 119 8.91 -9.36 26.15
C ARG A 119 9.14 -8.45 24.95
N TYR A 120 8.08 -7.84 24.42
CA TYR A 120 8.16 -6.92 23.29
C TYR A 120 8.07 -5.48 23.77
N ASP A 121 8.86 -4.61 23.16
CA ASP A 121 8.73 -3.16 23.37
C ASP A 121 7.45 -2.66 22.69
N TYR A 122 7.13 -3.19 21.51
CA TYR A 122 5.90 -2.88 20.76
C TYR A 122 5.31 -4.13 20.11
N CYS A 123 3.96 -4.14 20.02
CA CYS A 123 3.19 -5.13 19.27
C CYS A 123 2.44 -4.40 18.14
N LEU A 124 2.83 -4.64 16.88
CA LEU A 124 2.22 -4.06 15.70
C LEU A 124 1.10 -4.97 15.20
N PHE A 125 -0.14 -4.52 15.32
CA PHE A 125 -1.31 -5.25 14.87
C PHE A 125 -1.75 -4.77 13.51
N PHE A 126 -1.93 -5.71 12.56
CA PHE A 126 -2.46 -5.44 11.23
C PHE A 126 -3.92 -5.86 11.12
N SER A 127 -4.74 -5.04 10.45
CA SER A 127 -6.16 -5.29 10.18
C SER A 127 -7.06 -5.32 11.42
N TYR A 128 -7.60 -4.16 11.77
CA TYR A 128 -8.40 -3.92 12.99
C TYR A 128 -9.57 -4.90 13.19
N ARG A 129 -10.20 -5.35 12.10
CA ARG A 129 -11.47 -6.07 12.10
C ARG A 129 -11.40 -7.52 12.54
N TYR A 130 -10.21 -8.12 12.66
CA TYR A 130 -10.03 -9.53 12.96
C TYR A 130 -9.83 -9.81 14.45
N TYR A 131 -10.13 -11.06 14.83
CA TYR A 131 -10.05 -11.57 16.20
C TYR A 131 -8.71 -11.26 16.89
N HIS A 132 -7.59 -11.50 16.21
CA HIS A 132 -6.26 -11.28 16.77
C HIS A 132 -5.98 -9.81 17.09
N ALA A 133 -6.45 -8.87 16.27
CA ALA A 133 -6.26 -7.45 16.52
C ALA A 133 -7.16 -6.96 17.67
N TYR A 134 -8.44 -7.35 17.67
CA TYR A 134 -9.37 -6.95 18.73
C TYR A 134 -8.92 -7.43 20.12
N HIS A 135 -8.64 -8.73 20.26
CA HIS A 135 -8.25 -9.30 21.55
C HIS A 135 -6.78 -9.03 21.89
N GLY A 136 -5.88 -9.05 20.90
CA GLY A 136 -4.45 -8.82 21.10
C GLY A 136 -4.13 -7.39 21.52
N VAL A 137 -4.76 -6.39 20.90
CA VAL A 137 -4.66 -4.99 21.34
C VAL A 137 -5.10 -4.85 22.80
N ARG A 138 -6.20 -5.49 23.19
CA ARG A 138 -6.67 -5.43 24.60
C ARG A 138 -5.71 -6.11 25.57
N ALA A 139 -5.07 -7.19 25.16
CA ALA A 139 -4.07 -7.89 25.97
C ALA A 139 -2.76 -7.08 26.16
N THR A 140 -2.39 -6.24 25.18
CA THR A 140 -1.11 -5.52 25.14
C THR A 140 -1.25 -4.02 24.95
N ALA A 141 -2.35 -3.40 25.40
CA ALA A 141 -2.74 -2.03 25.06
C ALA A 141 -1.61 -0.99 25.26
N ALA A 142 -0.83 -1.09 26.35
CA ALA A 142 0.29 -0.19 26.63
C ALA A 142 1.44 -0.26 25.61
N ARG A 143 1.47 -1.29 24.75
CA ARG A 143 2.51 -1.58 23.75
C ARG A 143 1.94 -1.73 22.34
N ALA A 144 0.60 -1.76 22.21
CA ALA A 144 -0.08 -2.02 20.96
C ALA A 144 -0.01 -0.82 20.03
N ILE A 145 0.52 -1.02 18.84
CA ILE A 145 0.45 -0.09 17.73
C ILE A 145 -0.43 -0.73 16.66
N LEU A 146 -1.44 0.00 16.18
CA LEU A 146 -2.37 -0.54 15.20
C LEU A 146 -2.10 0.05 13.82
N VAL A 147 -1.94 -0.83 12.83
CA VAL A 147 -1.99 -0.54 11.39
C VAL A 147 -3.38 -0.98 10.93
N PRO A 148 -4.38 -0.08 10.87
CA PRO A 148 -5.78 -0.50 10.80
C PRO A 148 -6.13 -1.23 9.52
N THR A 149 -5.55 -0.86 8.39
CA THR A 149 -5.92 -1.33 7.03
C THR A 149 -7.43 -1.23 6.79
N ALA A 150 -8.01 -0.13 7.27
CA ALA A 150 -9.45 0.07 7.23
C ALA A 150 -9.90 0.60 5.86
N GLU A 151 -10.89 -0.07 5.31
CA GLU A 151 -11.61 0.35 4.11
C GLU A 151 -12.96 0.97 4.53
N ARG A 152 -13.62 1.66 3.60
CA ARG A 152 -14.96 2.20 3.83
C ARG A 152 -16.01 1.10 3.67
N ASP A 153 -15.97 0.10 4.54
CA ASP A 153 -16.93 -1.00 4.60
C ASP A 153 -17.79 -0.94 5.87
N ALA A 154 -18.86 -1.76 5.94
CA ALA A 154 -19.79 -1.72 7.05
C ALA A 154 -19.14 -2.03 8.41
N ALA A 155 -18.06 -2.81 8.44
CA ALA A 155 -17.42 -3.20 9.71
C ALA A 155 -16.89 -2.00 10.49
N ILE A 156 -16.52 -0.88 9.82
CA ILE A 156 -16.06 0.32 10.52
C ILE A 156 -17.14 0.95 11.41
N GLY A 157 -18.41 0.71 11.07
CA GLY A 157 -19.56 1.20 11.85
C GLY A 157 -19.83 0.42 13.14
N LEU A 158 -19.17 -0.71 13.37
CA LEU A 158 -19.39 -1.51 14.59
C LEU A 158 -18.83 -0.80 15.83
N THR A 159 -19.66 -0.70 16.86
CA THR A 159 -19.34 0.01 18.09
C THR A 159 -18.17 -0.61 18.86
N MET A 160 -18.00 -1.92 18.76
CA MET A 160 -16.96 -2.66 19.48
C MET A 160 -15.53 -2.21 19.11
N PHE A 161 -15.30 -1.66 17.93
CA PHE A 161 -13.97 -1.24 17.51
C PHE A 161 -13.57 0.16 18.00
N GLN A 162 -14.53 1.00 18.42
CA GLN A 162 -14.21 2.35 18.91
C GLN A 162 -13.23 2.35 20.10
N PRO A 163 -13.38 1.47 21.13
CA PRO A 163 -12.40 1.38 22.21
C PRO A 163 -11.00 0.95 21.73
N ILE A 164 -10.92 0.09 20.70
CA ILE A 164 -9.63 -0.34 20.12
C ILE A 164 -8.89 0.87 19.53
N PHE A 165 -9.58 1.68 18.71
CA PHE A 165 -8.97 2.86 18.10
C PHE A 165 -8.57 3.94 19.12
N ARG A 166 -9.21 3.98 20.29
CA ARG A 166 -8.88 4.93 21.37
C ARG A 166 -7.84 4.41 22.36
N GLY A 167 -7.74 3.09 22.50
CA GLY A 167 -6.94 2.46 23.55
C GLY A 167 -5.55 1.98 23.12
N VAL A 168 -5.22 2.06 21.85
CA VAL A 168 -3.87 1.71 21.37
C VAL A 168 -2.85 2.80 21.73
N ARG A 169 -1.59 2.38 21.82
CA ARG A 169 -0.47 3.29 22.06
C ARG A 169 -0.26 4.27 20.92
N ALA A 170 -0.44 3.81 19.67
CA ALA A 170 -0.36 4.64 18.47
C ALA A 170 -1.12 4.00 17.30
N LEU A 171 -1.40 4.81 16.26
CA LEU A 171 -1.94 4.37 14.98
C LEU A 171 -1.01 4.73 13.83
N MET A 172 -0.77 3.75 12.95
CA MET A 172 0.00 3.90 11.71
C MET A 172 -0.99 3.77 10.54
N TYR A 173 -1.54 4.89 10.09
CA TYR A 173 -2.55 4.92 9.04
C TYR A 173 -1.96 4.71 7.64
N ASN A 174 -2.68 4.08 6.75
CA ASN A 174 -2.29 3.90 5.36
C ASN A 174 -2.55 5.14 4.50
N SER A 175 -3.65 5.84 4.78
CA SER A 175 -4.04 7.03 4.01
C SER A 175 -4.65 8.12 4.91
N HIS A 176 -4.76 9.33 4.37
CA HIS A 176 -5.42 10.43 5.05
C HIS A 176 -6.93 10.18 5.20
N GLU A 177 -7.54 9.52 4.23
CA GLU A 177 -8.93 9.12 4.23
C GLU A 177 -9.22 8.10 5.33
N GLU A 178 -8.36 7.09 5.47
CA GLU A 178 -8.44 6.11 6.57
C GLU A 178 -8.38 6.81 7.94
N ARG A 179 -7.41 7.72 8.13
CA ARG A 179 -7.29 8.52 9.36
C ARG A 179 -8.57 9.31 9.64
N THR A 180 -9.05 10.05 8.65
CA THR A 180 -10.26 10.89 8.81
C THR A 180 -11.48 10.05 9.16
N MET A 181 -11.66 8.91 8.51
CA MET A 181 -12.76 7.98 8.76
C MET A 181 -12.70 7.39 10.17
N ILE A 182 -11.54 6.89 10.60
CA ILE A 182 -11.38 6.31 11.94
C ILE A 182 -11.52 7.38 13.03
N GLN A 183 -10.98 8.58 12.81
CA GLN A 183 -11.16 9.69 13.76
C GLN A 183 -12.63 10.12 13.87
N ALA A 184 -13.37 10.12 12.77
CA ALA A 184 -14.79 10.47 12.77
C ALA A 184 -15.63 9.43 13.54
N VAL A 185 -15.36 8.13 13.39
CA VAL A 185 -16.14 7.08 14.07
C VAL A 185 -15.75 6.89 15.53
N SER A 186 -14.49 7.16 15.89
CA SER A 186 -13.99 6.83 17.23
C SER A 186 -13.65 8.05 18.10
N GLY A 187 -13.43 9.22 17.51
CA GLY A 187 -12.98 10.41 18.26
C GLY A 187 -11.56 10.31 18.82
N ASN A 188 -10.69 9.48 18.20
CA ASN A 188 -9.34 9.16 18.70
C ASN A 188 -8.26 10.19 18.34
N ILE A 189 -8.60 11.48 18.30
CA ILE A 189 -7.71 12.57 17.83
C ILE A 189 -6.43 12.66 18.68
N GLU A 190 -6.53 12.42 19.97
CA GLU A 190 -5.42 12.52 20.92
C GLU A 190 -4.45 11.32 20.89
N VAL A 191 -4.81 10.23 20.23
CA VAL A 191 -3.92 9.07 20.13
C VAL A 191 -2.76 9.40 19.19
N PRO A 192 -1.50 9.16 19.59
CA PRO A 192 -0.35 9.33 18.71
C PRO A 192 -0.56 8.65 17.37
N ASN A 193 -0.39 9.37 16.27
CA ASN A 193 -0.63 8.79 14.95
C ASN A 193 0.22 9.42 13.86
N VAL A 194 0.36 8.69 12.76
CA VAL A 194 0.99 9.16 11.53
C VAL A 194 0.35 8.48 10.31
N VAL A 195 0.27 9.18 9.19
CA VAL A 195 -0.04 8.55 7.90
C VAL A 195 1.27 7.99 7.35
N VAL A 196 1.47 6.69 7.52
CA VAL A 196 2.70 6.02 7.14
C VAL A 196 2.65 5.53 5.70
N GLY A 197 1.55 4.87 5.30
CA GLY A 197 1.46 4.14 4.05
C GLY A 197 2.28 2.85 4.05
N ILE A 198 2.70 2.42 2.88
CA ILE A 198 3.57 1.25 2.69
C ILE A 198 4.56 1.51 1.56
N GLY A 199 5.76 0.95 1.66
CA GLY A 199 6.71 0.85 0.54
C GLY A 199 6.37 -0.31 -0.40
N SER A 200 7.04 -0.37 -1.53
CA SER A 200 7.00 -1.51 -2.44
C SER A 200 8.38 -1.77 -3.03
N ASP A 201 8.72 -3.05 -3.20
CA ASP A 201 9.98 -3.51 -3.78
C ASP A 201 9.89 -3.51 -5.31
N VAL A 202 9.84 -2.33 -5.89
CA VAL A 202 9.78 -2.16 -7.35
C VAL A 202 11.17 -2.35 -7.95
N PRO A 203 11.36 -3.25 -8.94
CA PRO A 203 12.65 -3.46 -9.56
C PRO A 203 13.15 -2.21 -10.28
N GLN A 204 14.47 -1.95 -10.17
CA GLN A 204 15.08 -0.78 -10.78
C GLN A 204 15.10 -0.85 -12.32
N ASN A 205 15.18 -2.05 -12.87
CA ASN A 205 15.36 -2.30 -14.31
C ASN A 205 14.33 -3.31 -14.83
N PRO A 206 13.03 -2.99 -14.84
CA PRO A 206 12.03 -3.83 -15.48
C PRO A 206 12.28 -3.91 -16.98
N GLN A 207 11.82 -4.98 -17.63
CA GLN A 207 12.08 -5.27 -19.04
C GLN A 207 10.78 -5.22 -19.89
N PRO A 208 10.27 -4.03 -20.26
CA PRO A 208 9.02 -3.88 -21.01
C PRO A 208 8.99 -4.70 -22.32
N ALA A 209 10.11 -4.75 -23.02
CA ALA A 209 10.23 -5.50 -24.27
C ALA A 209 10.13 -7.02 -24.07
N ARG A 210 10.57 -7.55 -22.90
CA ARG A 210 10.43 -8.97 -22.56
C ARG A 210 8.95 -9.33 -22.39
N PHE A 211 8.19 -8.53 -21.64
CA PHE A 211 6.75 -8.72 -21.47
C PHE A 211 6.02 -8.70 -22.81
N ARG A 212 6.24 -7.66 -23.64
CA ARG A 212 5.56 -7.52 -24.93
C ARG A 212 5.81 -8.72 -25.84
N ARG A 213 7.05 -9.25 -25.90
CA ARG A 213 7.36 -10.45 -26.69
C ARG A 213 6.72 -11.71 -26.11
N LYS A 214 6.83 -11.93 -24.78
CA LYS A 214 6.34 -13.14 -24.11
C LYS A 214 4.82 -13.31 -24.23
N TYR A 215 4.07 -12.21 -24.12
CA TYR A 215 2.62 -12.21 -24.12
C TYR A 215 2.00 -11.71 -25.44
N GLU A 216 2.82 -11.48 -26.46
CA GLU A 216 2.38 -11.02 -27.78
C GLU A 216 1.51 -9.76 -27.71
N ILE A 217 1.89 -8.79 -26.88
CA ILE A 217 1.19 -7.51 -26.73
C ILE A 217 1.84 -6.48 -27.63
N SER A 218 1.15 -6.13 -28.71
CA SER A 218 1.50 -5.05 -29.64
C SER A 218 0.66 -3.80 -29.40
N GLY A 219 1.19 -2.63 -29.71
CA GLY A 219 0.47 -1.36 -29.56
C GLY A 219 0.34 -0.89 -28.11
N PRO A 220 -0.42 0.20 -27.90
CA PRO A 220 -0.62 0.78 -26.57
C PRO A 220 -1.62 -0.05 -25.75
N PHE A 221 -1.42 -0.06 -24.42
CA PHE A 221 -2.32 -0.79 -23.54
C PHE A 221 -2.44 -0.19 -22.14
N ALA A 222 -3.63 -0.30 -21.58
CA ALA A 222 -3.88 -0.06 -20.16
C ALA A 222 -3.77 -1.38 -19.39
N VAL A 223 -3.18 -1.36 -18.22
CA VAL A 223 -3.06 -2.54 -17.37
C VAL A 223 -3.95 -2.43 -16.13
N TYR A 224 -4.56 -3.54 -15.74
CA TYR A 224 -5.15 -3.77 -14.42
C TYR A 224 -4.37 -4.89 -13.72
N VAL A 225 -4.06 -4.71 -12.44
CA VAL A 225 -3.37 -5.72 -11.63
C VAL A 225 -4.14 -5.93 -10.34
N GLY A 226 -4.58 -7.15 -10.09
CA GLY A 226 -5.33 -7.53 -8.90
C GLY A 226 -6.33 -8.65 -9.18
N ARG A 227 -6.95 -9.17 -8.11
CA ARG A 227 -8.02 -10.16 -8.27
C ARG A 227 -9.21 -9.53 -9.00
N LEU A 228 -9.71 -10.22 -10.02
CA LEU A 228 -10.86 -9.77 -10.79
C LEU A 228 -12.14 -10.16 -10.06
N ASP A 229 -12.69 -9.25 -9.28
CA ASP A 229 -13.92 -9.44 -8.52
C ASP A 229 -14.81 -8.18 -8.47
N LYS A 230 -16.00 -8.31 -7.87
CA LYS A 230 -16.97 -7.22 -7.79
C LYS A 230 -16.48 -6.05 -6.91
N ASN A 231 -15.84 -6.35 -5.79
CA ASN A 231 -15.39 -5.33 -4.85
C ASN A 231 -14.25 -4.49 -5.43
N LYS A 232 -13.45 -5.09 -6.31
CA LYS A 232 -12.40 -4.41 -7.08
C LYS A 232 -12.94 -3.66 -8.31
N GLY A 233 -14.27 -3.55 -8.47
CA GLY A 233 -14.91 -2.75 -9.53
C GLY A 233 -14.75 -3.32 -10.93
N CYS A 234 -14.33 -4.59 -11.08
CA CYS A 234 -14.09 -5.19 -12.40
C CYS A 234 -15.34 -5.23 -13.31
N PRO A 235 -16.57 -5.46 -12.81
CA PRO A 235 -17.76 -5.39 -13.68
C PRO A 235 -17.94 -4.02 -14.34
N GLU A 236 -17.79 -2.93 -13.58
CA GLU A 236 -17.86 -1.56 -14.11
C GLU A 236 -16.71 -1.29 -15.09
N LEU A 237 -15.50 -1.74 -14.78
CA LEU A 237 -14.37 -1.64 -15.71
C LEU A 237 -14.67 -2.34 -17.03
N PHE A 238 -15.23 -3.54 -17.00
CA PHE A 238 -15.56 -4.29 -18.21
C PHE A 238 -16.63 -3.57 -19.06
N GLU A 239 -17.69 -3.09 -18.42
CA GLU A 239 -18.73 -2.31 -19.08
C GLU A 239 -18.16 -1.03 -19.72
N PHE A 240 -17.40 -0.25 -18.97
CA PHE A 240 -16.82 1.01 -19.42
C PHE A 240 -15.79 0.79 -20.53
N PHE A 241 -14.95 -0.23 -20.40
CA PHE A 241 -13.97 -0.50 -21.43
C PHE A 241 -14.60 -1.05 -22.71
N GLN A 242 -15.66 -1.88 -22.62
CA GLN A 242 -16.44 -2.28 -23.80
C GLN A 242 -17.06 -1.06 -24.49
N GLY A 243 -17.58 -0.10 -23.74
CA GLY A 243 -18.04 1.18 -24.29
C GLY A 243 -16.93 1.93 -25.04
N TYR A 244 -15.74 2.01 -24.44
CA TYR A 244 -14.56 2.64 -25.07
C TYR A 244 -14.14 1.93 -26.37
N LEU A 245 -14.31 0.61 -26.48
CA LEU A 245 -13.96 -0.14 -27.71
C LEU A 245 -14.78 0.27 -28.94
N HIS A 246 -15.92 0.94 -28.77
CA HIS A 246 -16.73 1.49 -29.85
C HIS A 246 -16.24 2.89 -30.30
N ASP A 247 -15.28 3.48 -29.61
CA ASP A 247 -14.67 4.76 -30.01
C ASP A 247 -13.66 4.51 -31.15
N PRO A 248 -13.89 5.07 -32.37
CA PRO A 248 -12.99 4.87 -33.50
C PRO A 248 -11.55 5.40 -33.26
N SER A 249 -11.41 6.37 -32.34
CA SER A 249 -10.10 6.95 -32.00
C SER A 249 -9.36 6.18 -30.92
N GLY A 250 -10.03 5.27 -30.20
CA GLY A 250 -9.44 4.49 -29.14
C GLY A 250 -8.59 3.33 -29.68
N SER A 251 -7.34 3.22 -29.27
CA SER A 251 -6.41 2.16 -29.70
C SER A 251 -5.94 1.24 -28.58
N LEU A 252 -6.22 1.60 -27.30
CA LEU A 252 -5.75 0.84 -26.14
C LEU A 252 -6.31 -0.58 -26.10
N THR A 253 -5.44 -1.52 -25.71
CA THR A 253 -5.82 -2.86 -25.24
C THR A 253 -5.93 -2.84 -23.72
N LEU A 254 -6.88 -3.53 -23.13
CA LEU A 254 -6.96 -3.77 -21.69
C LEU A 254 -6.28 -5.09 -21.36
N VAL A 255 -5.21 -5.03 -20.60
CA VAL A 255 -4.49 -6.21 -20.08
C VAL A 255 -4.83 -6.41 -18.61
N LEU A 256 -5.37 -7.58 -18.28
CA LEU A 256 -5.84 -7.95 -16.96
C LEU A 256 -4.89 -8.99 -16.36
N ILE A 257 -4.30 -8.67 -15.21
CA ILE A 257 -3.36 -9.54 -14.48
C ILE A 257 -3.93 -9.88 -13.10
N GLY A 258 -4.06 -11.16 -12.82
CA GLY A 258 -4.59 -11.72 -11.57
C GLY A 258 -5.64 -12.78 -11.81
N ASP A 259 -5.98 -13.51 -10.76
CA ASP A 259 -7.03 -14.54 -10.81
C ASP A 259 -8.42 -13.92 -10.94
N SER A 260 -9.29 -14.57 -11.68
CA SER A 260 -10.65 -14.11 -11.90
C SER A 260 -11.68 -15.05 -11.30
N ILE A 261 -12.64 -14.47 -10.56
CA ILE A 261 -13.88 -15.15 -10.13
C ILE A 261 -15.10 -14.69 -10.95
N LEU A 262 -14.84 -13.85 -11.96
CA LEU A 262 -15.86 -13.29 -12.86
C LEU A 262 -15.59 -13.74 -14.31
N PRO A 263 -16.62 -13.87 -15.14
CA PRO A 263 -16.42 -14.02 -16.58
C PRO A 263 -15.78 -12.75 -17.16
N VAL A 264 -14.67 -12.93 -17.88
CA VAL A 264 -14.01 -11.83 -18.59
C VAL A 264 -14.62 -11.70 -19.97
N PRO A 265 -14.96 -10.49 -20.46
CA PRO A 265 -15.52 -10.28 -21.78
C PRO A 265 -14.58 -10.79 -22.89
N ALA A 266 -15.12 -11.55 -23.84
CA ALA A 266 -14.38 -12.06 -24.99
C ALA A 266 -14.23 -10.95 -26.06
N HIS A 267 -13.06 -10.34 -26.16
CA HIS A 267 -12.75 -9.33 -27.18
C HIS A 267 -11.24 -9.32 -27.48
N PRO A 268 -10.76 -9.13 -28.74
CA PRO A 268 -9.34 -9.13 -29.08
C PRO A 268 -8.50 -8.10 -28.31
N ARG A 269 -9.10 -6.97 -27.93
CA ARG A 269 -8.46 -5.91 -27.13
C ARG A 269 -8.76 -6.01 -25.63
N ILE A 270 -9.23 -7.15 -25.11
CA ILE A 270 -9.32 -7.46 -23.67
C ILE A 270 -8.56 -8.77 -23.46
N ARG A 271 -7.39 -8.69 -22.82
CA ARG A 271 -6.47 -9.81 -22.65
C ARG A 271 -6.34 -10.14 -21.16
N HIS A 272 -6.84 -11.30 -20.74
CA HIS A 272 -6.67 -11.82 -19.38
C HIS A 272 -5.49 -12.81 -19.36
N LEU A 273 -4.47 -12.49 -18.57
CA LEU A 273 -3.22 -13.27 -18.51
C LEU A 273 -3.15 -14.19 -17.29
N GLY A 274 -4.17 -14.15 -16.40
CA GLY A 274 -4.12 -14.88 -15.14
C GLY A 274 -3.14 -14.27 -14.13
N PHE A 275 -2.78 -15.03 -13.11
CA PHE A 275 -1.78 -14.62 -12.13
C PHE A 275 -0.38 -14.64 -12.76
N LEU A 276 0.38 -13.58 -12.56
CA LEU A 276 1.78 -13.48 -12.98
C LEU A 276 2.68 -13.33 -11.75
N ASP A 277 3.91 -13.82 -11.88
CA ASP A 277 4.95 -13.53 -10.88
C ASP A 277 5.35 -12.04 -10.87
N ASP A 278 6.08 -11.62 -9.84
CA ASP A 278 6.48 -10.23 -9.70
C ASP A 278 7.33 -9.73 -10.88
N THR A 279 8.15 -10.57 -11.47
CA THR A 279 8.99 -10.19 -12.61
C THR A 279 8.12 -9.80 -13.81
N ASP A 280 7.20 -10.67 -14.20
CA ASP A 280 6.31 -10.43 -15.34
C ASP A 280 5.29 -9.31 -15.03
N LYS A 281 4.80 -9.23 -13.77
CA LYS A 281 3.93 -8.14 -13.31
C LYS A 281 4.58 -6.78 -13.50
N PHE A 282 5.81 -6.61 -13.01
CA PHE A 282 6.50 -5.32 -13.10
C PHE A 282 6.95 -4.99 -14.52
N ASP A 283 7.30 -5.99 -15.32
CA ASP A 283 7.56 -5.80 -16.75
C ASP A 283 6.30 -5.33 -17.50
N ALA A 284 5.15 -5.93 -17.18
CA ALA A 284 3.86 -5.53 -17.72
C ALA A 284 3.52 -4.08 -17.35
N MET A 285 3.62 -3.75 -16.07
CA MET A 285 3.34 -2.41 -15.57
C MET A 285 4.28 -1.37 -16.19
N ALA A 286 5.57 -1.70 -16.34
CA ALA A 286 6.54 -0.83 -16.99
C ALA A 286 6.32 -0.70 -18.52
N ALA A 287 5.68 -1.69 -19.16
CA ALA A 287 5.34 -1.67 -20.57
C ALA A 287 4.00 -0.95 -20.85
N ALA A 288 3.13 -0.81 -19.87
CA ALA A 288 1.80 -0.20 -20.00
C ALA A 288 1.89 1.31 -20.20
N ASP A 289 0.90 1.89 -20.85
CA ASP A 289 0.75 3.33 -21.00
C ASP A 289 0.12 3.95 -19.73
N LEU A 290 -0.77 3.21 -19.06
CA LEU A 290 -1.37 3.59 -17.78
C LEU A 290 -1.82 2.37 -16.99
N LEU A 291 -1.99 2.57 -15.67
CA LEU A 291 -2.71 1.65 -14.80
C LEU A 291 -4.16 2.11 -14.64
N ILE A 292 -5.14 1.19 -14.70
CA ILE A 292 -6.52 1.46 -14.31
C ILE A 292 -6.81 0.83 -12.95
N MET A 293 -7.32 1.63 -12.01
CA MET A 293 -7.71 1.22 -10.66
C MET A 293 -9.21 1.41 -10.45
N PRO A 294 -10.03 0.39 -10.76
CA PRO A 294 -11.49 0.51 -10.70
C PRO A 294 -12.06 0.22 -9.29
N SER A 295 -11.24 -0.08 -8.30
CA SER A 295 -11.67 -0.48 -6.95
C SER A 295 -12.61 0.52 -6.30
N TYR A 296 -13.67 0.02 -5.65
CA TYR A 296 -14.54 0.83 -4.81
C TYR A 296 -13.99 1.02 -3.40
N PHE A 297 -13.20 0.08 -2.92
CA PHE A 297 -12.68 0.05 -1.55
C PHE A 297 -11.17 -0.16 -1.56
N GLU A 298 -10.45 0.76 -0.92
CA GLU A 298 -9.01 0.68 -0.67
C GLU A 298 -8.70 1.40 0.65
N SER A 299 -7.77 0.85 1.43
CA SER A 299 -7.13 1.60 2.52
C SER A 299 -5.88 2.34 2.03
N LEU A 300 -5.24 1.75 1.02
CA LEU A 300 -4.14 2.27 0.20
C LEU A 300 -4.09 1.40 -1.06
N SER A 301 -3.66 1.83 -2.16
CA SER A 301 -3.45 0.95 -3.31
C SER A 301 -1.96 0.72 -3.54
N MET A 302 -1.43 -0.45 -3.18
CA MET A 302 -0.02 -0.81 -3.46
C MET A 302 0.27 -0.78 -4.95
N VAL A 303 -0.65 -1.30 -5.77
CA VAL A 303 -0.50 -1.35 -7.23
C VAL A 303 -0.43 0.05 -7.85
N ALA A 304 -1.19 1.02 -7.33
CA ALA A 304 -1.08 2.42 -7.76
C ALA A 304 0.29 3.01 -7.38
N LEU A 305 0.81 2.70 -6.20
CA LEU A 305 2.16 3.11 -5.79
C LEU A 305 3.24 2.49 -6.67
N GLU A 306 3.11 1.22 -7.03
CA GLU A 306 4.01 0.51 -7.95
C GLU A 306 4.00 1.16 -9.35
N ALA A 307 2.82 1.49 -9.88
CA ALA A 307 2.69 2.20 -11.15
C ALA A 307 3.37 3.57 -11.11
N TRP A 308 3.18 4.33 -10.05
CA TRP A 308 3.85 5.62 -9.86
C TRP A 308 5.37 5.47 -9.73
N ALA A 309 5.86 4.46 -8.99
CA ALA A 309 7.29 4.18 -8.93
C ALA A 309 7.90 3.92 -10.31
N LEU A 310 7.15 3.24 -11.17
CA LEU A 310 7.51 2.99 -12.57
C LEU A 310 7.25 4.19 -13.50
N GLY A 311 6.71 5.30 -12.98
CA GLY A 311 6.41 6.50 -13.75
C GLY A 311 5.22 6.33 -14.69
N ARG A 312 4.25 5.49 -14.33
CA ARG A 312 3.02 5.28 -15.10
C ARG A 312 1.88 6.07 -14.49
N PRO A 313 1.08 6.79 -15.31
CA PRO A 313 -0.11 7.46 -14.84
C PRO A 313 -1.16 6.45 -14.38
N VAL A 314 -2.03 6.87 -13.47
CA VAL A 314 -3.13 6.06 -12.96
C VAL A 314 -4.48 6.67 -13.33
N LEU A 315 -5.39 5.86 -13.87
CA LEU A 315 -6.79 6.22 -14.01
C LEU A 315 -7.58 5.52 -12.90
N ALA A 316 -8.08 6.27 -11.95
CA ALA A 316 -8.65 5.78 -10.71
C ALA A 316 -10.17 5.94 -10.63
N ASN A 317 -10.85 5.00 -9.96
CA ASN A 317 -12.27 5.16 -9.63
C ASN A 317 -12.44 6.26 -8.56
N GLY A 318 -13.11 7.34 -8.92
CA GLY A 318 -13.39 8.49 -8.04
C GLY A 318 -14.41 8.20 -6.94
N LYS A 319 -15.16 7.09 -7.03
CA LYS A 319 -16.07 6.63 -5.96
C LYS A 319 -15.30 6.06 -4.76
N CYS A 320 -13.99 5.75 -4.94
CA CYS A 320 -13.10 5.39 -3.85
C CYS A 320 -12.37 6.65 -3.32
N ASP A 321 -12.72 7.09 -2.13
CA ASP A 321 -12.17 8.30 -1.50
C ASP A 321 -10.63 8.28 -1.47
N VAL A 322 -10.03 7.13 -1.15
CA VAL A 322 -8.58 6.94 -1.08
C VAL A 322 -7.90 7.12 -2.44
N LEU A 323 -8.43 6.48 -3.48
CA LEU A 323 -7.87 6.58 -4.84
C LEU A 323 -8.00 7.99 -5.40
N LYS A 324 -9.17 8.62 -5.20
CA LYS A 324 -9.42 10.02 -5.58
C LYS A 324 -8.46 10.96 -4.85
N GLY A 325 -8.35 10.81 -3.53
CA GLY A 325 -7.48 11.66 -2.71
C GLY A 325 -6.00 11.49 -3.07
N GLN A 326 -5.53 10.26 -3.31
CA GLN A 326 -4.17 10.00 -3.78
C GLN A 326 -3.92 10.62 -5.16
N SER A 327 -4.86 10.50 -6.11
CA SER A 327 -4.73 11.11 -7.44
C SER A 327 -4.60 12.64 -7.37
N ILE A 328 -5.39 13.30 -6.51
CA ILE A 328 -5.32 14.74 -6.28
C ILE A 328 -3.98 15.14 -5.63
N ARG A 329 -3.55 14.46 -4.59
CA ARG A 329 -2.31 14.81 -3.85
C ARG A 329 -1.05 14.54 -4.65
N SER A 330 -1.04 13.48 -5.43
CA SER A 330 0.11 13.11 -6.28
C SER A 330 0.18 13.93 -7.57
N ASN A 331 -0.96 14.44 -8.03
CA ASN A 331 -1.12 14.96 -9.39
C ASN A 331 -0.52 14.00 -10.44
N ALA A 332 -0.77 12.70 -10.26
CA ALA A 332 -0.13 11.61 -11.00
C ALA A 332 -1.13 10.66 -11.66
N GLY A 333 -2.36 11.13 -11.80
CA GLY A 333 -3.42 10.38 -12.44
C GLY A 333 -4.69 11.21 -12.57
N LEU A 334 -5.63 10.66 -13.29
CA LEU A 334 -6.99 11.17 -13.42
C LEU A 334 -7.94 10.24 -12.66
N TYR A 335 -9.14 10.71 -12.37
CA TYR A 335 -10.17 9.89 -11.76
C TYR A 335 -11.51 10.06 -12.50
N TYR A 336 -12.37 9.07 -12.38
CA TYR A 336 -13.69 9.03 -12.99
C TYR A 336 -14.75 8.52 -12.01
N GLU A 337 -15.97 8.97 -12.16
CA GLU A 337 -17.15 8.47 -11.44
C GLU A 337 -18.21 7.96 -12.43
N THR A 338 -18.12 8.39 -13.69
CA THR A 338 -19.04 8.04 -14.76
C THR A 338 -18.31 7.49 -15.99
N TYR A 339 -19.07 6.81 -16.88
CA TYR A 339 -18.52 6.35 -18.16
C TYR A 339 -17.96 7.51 -19.02
N ALA A 340 -18.66 8.65 -19.05
CA ALA A 340 -18.21 9.79 -19.84
C ALA A 340 -16.85 10.31 -19.37
N GLU A 341 -16.66 10.44 -18.05
CA GLU A 341 -15.38 10.82 -17.46
C GLU A 341 -14.29 9.77 -17.71
N PHE A 342 -14.63 8.48 -17.55
CA PHE A 342 -13.71 7.38 -17.85
C PHE A 342 -13.19 7.45 -19.28
N ARG A 343 -14.09 7.57 -20.25
CA ARG A 343 -13.74 7.67 -21.67
C ARG A 343 -12.86 8.87 -21.98
N GLU A 344 -13.24 10.05 -21.50
CA GLU A 344 -12.48 11.27 -21.76
C GLU A 344 -11.11 11.26 -21.07
N ALA A 345 -11.02 10.71 -19.85
CA ALA A 345 -9.75 10.56 -19.15
C ALA A 345 -8.81 9.56 -19.85
N LEU A 346 -9.35 8.42 -20.35
CA LEU A 346 -8.56 7.50 -21.19
C LEU A 346 -8.03 8.20 -22.43
N ARG A 347 -8.89 8.89 -23.17
CA ARG A 347 -8.48 9.64 -24.37
C ARG A 347 -7.44 10.71 -24.09
N ALA A 348 -7.61 11.44 -22.99
CA ALA A 348 -6.64 12.46 -22.59
C ALA A 348 -5.24 11.87 -22.33
N ILE A 349 -5.16 10.71 -21.66
CA ILE A 349 -3.88 10.04 -21.39
C ILE A 349 -3.33 9.42 -22.69
N GLU A 350 -4.17 8.77 -23.49
CA GLU A 350 -3.79 8.07 -24.73
C GLU A 350 -3.25 9.03 -25.80
N HIS A 351 -3.93 10.15 -26.03
CA HIS A 351 -3.61 11.05 -27.15
C HIS A 351 -2.75 12.25 -26.76
N ASN A 352 -2.45 12.43 -25.46
CA ASN A 352 -1.62 13.56 -24.99
C ASN A 352 -0.37 13.03 -24.29
N GLN A 353 0.68 12.77 -25.07
CA GLN A 353 1.97 12.29 -24.56
C GLN A 353 2.60 13.22 -23.52
N TRP A 354 2.41 14.54 -23.66
CA TRP A 354 2.89 15.49 -22.66
C TRP A 354 2.19 15.30 -21.31
N LEU A 355 0.86 15.17 -21.32
CA LEU A 355 0.07 14.89 -20.11
C LEU A 355 0.49 13.58 -19.47
N SER A 356 0.51 12.48 -20.22
CA SER A 356 0.90 11.15 -19.74
C SER A 356 2.30 11.18 -19.10
N THR A 357 3.26 11.82 -19.76
CA THR A 357 4.64 11.96 -19.24
C THR A 357 4.68 12.81 -17.97
N ALA A 358 3.92 13.91 -17.91
CA ALA A 358 3.87 14.77 -16.72
C ALA A 358 3.27 14.03 -15.52
N LEU A 359 2.14 13.33 -15.72
CA LEU A 359 1.51 12.51 -14.67
C LEU A 359 2.46 11.41 -14.16
N GLY A 360 3.12 10.69 -15.08
CA GLY A 360 4.09 9.66 -14.72
C GLY A 360 5.29 10.19 -13.92
N ARG A 361 5.83 11.36 -14.30
CA ARG A 361 6.91 12.03 -13.56
C ARG A 361 6.46 12.44 -12.16
N ASN A 362 5.28 13.04 -12.04
CA ASN A 362 4.71 13.44 -10.75
C ASN A 362 4.52 12.22 -9.85
N GLY A 363 4.01 11.10 -10.40
CA GLY A 363 3.84 9.85 -9.66
C GLY A 363 5.16 9.31 -9.11
N ARG A 364 6.20 9.28 -9.94
CA ARG A 364 7.54 8.84 -9.51
C ARG A 364 8.11 9.73 -8.41
N GLN A 365 7.92 11.03 -8.50
CA GLN A 365 8.34 11.95 -7.46
C GLN A 365 7.56 11.72 -6.17
N PHE A 366 6.23 11.61 -6.24
CA PHE A 366 5.34 11.38 -5.10
C PHE A 366 5.68 10.06 -4.39
N PHE A 367 5.91 8.98 -5.15
CA PHE A 367 6.34 7.70 -4.58
C PHE A 367 7.66 7.85 -3.82
N ARG A 368 8.68 8.44 -4.43
CA ARG A 368 10.00 8.61 -3.80
C ARG A 368 9.93 9.43 -2.51
N GLU A 369 9.12 10.47 -2.48
CA GLU A 369 9.03 11.39 -1.35
C GLU A 369 8.19 10.86 -0.19
N HIS A 370 7.22 9.98 -0.47
CA HIS A 370 6.25 9.56 0.55
C HIS A 370 6.23 8.07 0.84
N TYR A 371 6.63 7.21 -0.12
CA TYR A 371 6.43 5.76 -0.08
C TYR A 371 7.70 4.93 -0.36
N SER A 372 8.85 5.55 -0.62
CA SER A 372 10.10 4.79 -0.68
C SER A 372 10.43 4.18 0.69
N TRP A 373 11.06 3.02 0.71
CA TRP A 373 11.37 2.31 1.95
C TRP A 373 12.10 3.16 3.00
N PRO A 374 13.13 3.95 2.65
CA PRO A 374 13.78 4.82 3.65
C PRO A 374 12.82 5.83 4.31
N VAL A 375 11.77 6.27 3.58
CA VAL A 375 10.75 7.17 4.13
C VAL A 375 9.80 6.41 5.06
N ILE A 376 9.36 5.22 4.65
CA ILE A 376 8.45 4.37 5.44
C ILE A 376 9.15 3.92 6.73
N GLU A 377 10.36 3.36 6.62
CA GLU A 377 11.16 2.93 7.78
C GLU A 377 11.35 4.08 8.77
N ARG A 378 11.72 5.27 8.30
CA ARG A 378 11.88 6.46 9.16
C ARG A 378 10.60 6.80 9.90
N LYS A 379 9.43 6.79 9.25
CA LYS A 379 8.15 7.07 9.93
C LYS A 379 7.86 6.09 11.07
N TYR A 380 8.20 4.80 10.92
CA TYR A 380 8.09 3.81 11.99
C TYR A 380 9.09 4.09 13.11
N LEU A 381 10.36 4.31 12.78
CA LEU A 381 11.41 4.58 13.75
C LEU A 381 11.17 5.87 14.53
N ASP A 382 10.71 6.93 13.87
CA ASP A 382 10.34 8.21 14.50
C ASP A 382 9.15 8.02 15.47
N MET A 383 8.16 7.19 15.11
CA MET A 383 7.07 6.84 16.02
C MET A 383 7.59 6.08 17.24
N PHE A 384 8.45 5.08 17.08
CA PHE A 384 9.04 4.34 18.20
C PHE A 384 9.87 5.27 19.10
N ALA A 385 10.67 6.16 18.51
CA ALA A 385 11.45 7.15 19.27
C ALA A 385 10.55 8.09 20.06
N ARG A 386 9.47 8.58 19.46
CA ARG A 386 8.46 9.39 20.15
C ARG A 386 7.86 8.64 21.34
N LEU A 387 7.39 7.42 21.11
CA LEU A 387 6.70 6.62 22.13
C LEU A 387 7.63 6.20 23.27
N SER A 388 8.93 6.03 23.03
CA SER A 388 9.91 5.70 24.09
C SER A 388 10.11 6.85 25.08
N GLY A 389 9.89 8.10 24.67
CA GLY A 389 9.95 9.30 25.51
C GLY A 389 8.66 9.63 26.24
N GLU A 390 7.55 8.96 25.91
CA GLU A 390 6.24 9.20 26.51
C GLU A 390 5.87 8.11 27.54
N PRO A 391 5.17 8.43 28.63
CA PRO A 391 4.66 7.42 29.56
C PRO A 391 3.83 6.37 28.81
N ALA A 392 3.91 5.11 29.23
CA ALA A 392 3.03 4.07 28.71
C ALA A 392 1.57 4.49 28.91
N GLY A 393 0.79 4.48 27.82
CA GLY A 393 -0.62 4.89 27.86
C GLY A 393 -1.45 4.09 28.86
N ALA A 394 -2.65 4.59 29.16
CA ALA A 394 -3.57 3.92 30.06
C ALA A 394 -3.86 2.48 29.56
N ARG A 395 -4.02 1.56 30.50
CA ARG A 395 -4.52 0.22 30.15
C ARG A 395 -5.93 0.35 29.57
N MET A 396 -6.18 -0.39 28.50
CA MET A 396 -7.57 -0.56 28.09
C MET A 396 -8.36 -1.25 29.20
N ASP A 397 -9.57 -0.80 29.41
CA ASP A 397 -10.49 -1.54 30.27
C ASP A 397 -10.60 -2.99 29.78
N PRO A 398 -10.71 -3.94 30.70
CA PRO A 398 -11.03 -5.32 30.31
C PRO A 398 -12.27 -5.32 29.42
N LEU A 399 -12.47 -6.41 28.68
CA LEU A 399 -13.68 -6.61 27.86
C LEU A 399 -14.88 -6.01 28.57
N PRO A 400 -15.78 -5.31 27.83
CA PRO A 400 -16.93 -4.64 28.43
C PRO A 400 -17.50 -5.47 29.53
N GLY A 401 -17.67 -4.84 30.69
CA GLY A 401 -18.25 -5.48 31.87
C GLY A 401 -19.62 -6.04 31.53
N TRP A 402 -20.17 -6.82 32.45
CA TRP A 402 -21.47 -7.45 32.28
C TRP A 402 -22.59 -6.48 31.85
N LEU A 403 -22.59 -5.23 32.33
CA LEU A 403 -23.57 -4.20 31.94
C LEU A 403 -23.39 -3.75 30.50
N GLU A 404 -22.18 -3.60 30.00
CA GLU A 404 -21.91 -3.17 28.61
C GLU A 404 -22.24 -4.26 27.58
N ARG A 405 -22.07 -5.54 27.95
CA ARG A 405 -22.51 -6.64 27.10
C ARG A 405 -24.02 -6.68 26.86
N ARG A 406 -24.79 -6.01 27.70
CA ARG A 406 -26.22 -5.87 27.54
C ARG A 406 -26.66 -4.63 26.76
N ARG A 407 -25.72 -3.84 26.25
CA ARG A 407 -26.06 -2.74 25.34
C ARG A 407 -26.86 -3.30 24.17
N GLN A 408 -28.06 -2.79 24.05
CA GLN A 408 -29.06 -3.15 23.05
C GLN A 408 -29.33 -1.94 22.16
N ASN A 409 -29.96 -2.15 21.04
CA ASN A 409 -30.40 -1.10 20.14
C ASN A 409 -29.26 -0.22 19.62
N LEU A 410 -28.09 -0.85 19.34
CA LEU A 410 -27.05 -0.21 18.55
C LEU A 410 -27.57 -0.04 17.11
N PRO A 411 -27.26 1.07 16.42
CA PRO A 411 -27.66 1.27 15.03
C PRO A 411 -27.01 0.21 14.12
N ALA A 412 -27.61 -0.02 12.97
CA ALA A 412 -26.99 -0.80 11.92
C ALA A 412 -25.62 -0.21 11.54
N ALA A 413 -24.61 -1.05 11.33
CA ALA A 413 -23.27 -0.54 11.03
C ALA A 413 -23.24 0.26 9.71
N GLU A 414 -24.09 -0.07 8.74
CA GLU A 414 -24.25 0.69 7.49
C GLU A 414 -24.83 2.09 7.73
N GLU A 415 -25.72 2.28 8.71
CA GLU A 415 -26.22 3.61 9.09
C GLU A 415 -25.07 4.48 9.65
N VAL A 416 -24.23 3.90 10.50
CA VAL A 416 -23.04 4.58 11.04
C VAL A 416 -22.08 4.94 9.92
N LEU A 417 -21.78 3.99 9.02
CA LEU A 417 -20.90 4.19 7.85
C LEU A 417 -21.44 5.32 6.96
N ALA A 418 -22.74 5.36 6.70
CA ALA A 418 -23.36 6.37 5.84
C ALA A 418 -23.23 7.79 6.41
N ALA A 419 -23.17 7.92 7.73
CA ALA A 419 -23.00 9.21 8.43
C ALA A 419 -21.53 9.71 8.46
N LEU A 420 -20.55 8.86 8.12
CA LEU A 420 -19.14 9.25 8.13
C LEU A 420 -18.81 10.20 6.97
N PRO A 421 -17.86 11.13 7.16
CA PRO A 421 -17.40 12.03 6.09
C PRO A 421 -17.01 11.26 4.83
N LYS A 422 -17.39 11.78 3.67
CA LYS A 422 -17.04 11.24 2.35
C LYS A 422 -16.09 12.19 1.62
N GLY A 423 -15.39 11.66 0.66
CA GLY A 423 -14.51 12.39 -0.23
C GLY A 423 -13.05 12.42 0.23
N PRO A 424 -12.18 13.00 -0.61
CA PRO A 424 -10.76 13.07 -0.33
C PRO A 424 -10.48 13.95 0.89
N SER A 425 -9.61 13.46 1.78
CA SER A 425 -9.16 14.21 2.94
C SER A 425 -7.99 15.13 2.57
N PRO A 426 -7.89 16.35 3.19
CA PRO A 426 -6.71 17.18 3.01
C PRO A 426 -5.48 16.43 3.49
N GLY A 427 -4.44 16.42 2.66
CA GLY A 427 -3.12 15.95 3.07
C GLY A 427 -2.56 16.85 4.18
N GLU A 428 -1.58 16.36 4.93
CA GLU A 428 -0.80 17.24 5.79
C GLU A 428 -0.14 18.31 4.92
N ARG A 429 -0.50 19.57 5.16
CA ARG A 429 0.27 20.67 4.56
C ARG A 429 1.68 20.57 5.13
N ARG A 430 2.66 20.27 4.29
CA ARG A 430 4.05 20.53 4.67
C ARG A 430 4.10 21.99 5.12
N ASN A 431 4.53 22.25 6.33
CA ASN A 431 5.20 23.50 6.71
C ASN A 431 6.57 23.52 5.99
N SER A 432 6.55 23.49 4.67
CA SER A 432 7.64 23.99 3.88
C SER A 432 7.54 25.50 4.06
N ALA A 433 8.39 26.06 4.90
CA ALA A 433 8.80 27.41 4.74
C ALA A 433 9.20 27.55 3.25
N VAL A 434 8.29 28.04 2.45
CA VAL A 434 8.62 28.63 1.16
C VAL A 434 9.51 29.78 1.55
N THR A 435 10.81 29.60 1.45
CA THR A 435 11.77 30.69 1.35
C THR A 435 11.29 31.43 0.13
N ALA A 436 10.60 32.55 0.38
CA ALA A 436 10.23 33.48 -0.65
C ALA A 436 11.56 33.92 -1.26
N VAL A 437 11.85 33.41 -2.45
CA VAL A 437 12.79 34.01 -3.34
C VAL A 437 12.12 35.32 -3.72
N THR A 438 12.48 36.37 -3.00
CA THR A 438 12.19 37.74 -3.34
C THR A 438 12.85 37.95 -4.71
N GLU A 439 12.07 37.91 -5.77
CA GLU A 439 12.42 38.50 -7.05
C GLU A 439 12.60 40.02 -6.79
N THR A 440 13.83 40.40 -6.57
CA THR A 440 14.25 41.77 -6.74
C THR A 440 14.12 42.06 -8.22
N ARG A 441 13.05 42.76 -8.57
CA ARG A 441 12.93 43.49 -9.82
C ARG A 441 14.14 44.37 -9.98
N ALA A 442 15.02 44.05 -10.91
CA ALA A 442 16.01 44.96 -11.44
C ALA A 442 15.34 45.81 -12.53
N ASP A 443 14.78 46.95 -12.13
CA ASP A 443 14.54 48.06 -13.02
C ASP A 443 15.84 48.84 -13.18
N SER A 444 16.12 49.20 -14.42
CA SER A 444 17.10 50.19 -14.94
C SER A 444 18.29 49.58 -15.70
N VAL A 445 18.09 49.51 -16.99
CA VAL A 445 19.12 49.53 -18.03
C VAL A 445 19.62 51.00 -18.18
N PRO A 446 20.89 51.28 -18.07
CA PRO A 446 21.46 52.49 -18.62
C PRO A 446 22.02 52.22 -20.01
N THR A 447 21.57 53.02 -20.98
CA THR A 447 22.10 53.21 -22.31
C THR A 447 23.58 53.62 -22.30
N PRO A 448 24.43 53.14 -23.22
CA PRO A 448 25.79 53.65 -23.39
C PRO A 448 25.82 54.81 -24.36
N SER A 449 26.48 55.92 -23.98
CA SER A 449 26.96 56.98 -24.87
C SER A 449 28.48 56.82 -25.19
N PRO A 450 28.93 57.29 -26.37
CA PRO A 450 30.17 56.84 -26.98
C PRO A 450 31.37 57.80 -26.75
N GLY A 451 32.58 57.22 -26.82
CA GLY A 451 33.78 58.01 -27.10
C GLY A 451 34.97 57.71 -26.19
N THR A 452 35.98 57.14 -26.61
CA THR A 452 37.23 57.60 -27.16
C THR A 452 38.34 56.55 -27.08
N ALA A 453 39.11 56.57 -28.09
CA ALA A 453 40.16 55.67 -28.50
C ALA A 453 41.40 55.57 -27.58
N ALA A 454 42.15 54.49 -27.76
CA ALA A 454 43.58 54.42 -28.04
C ALA A 454 44.44 53.50 -27.17
N ARG A 455 45.16 52.69 -27.90
CA ARG A 455 46.53 52.11 -27.76
C ARG A 455 46.65 50.80 -26.98
N ARG A 456 46.87 49.70 -27.73
CA ARG A 456 48.13 49.06 -28.25
C ARG A 456 49.13 48.62 -27.15
N GLU A 457 49.39 47.39 -27.26
CA GLU A 457 50.69 46.63 -27.18
C GLU A 457 50.53 45.41 -26.21
N SER A 458 50.98 44.23 -26.43
CA SER A 458 51.69 43.41 -27.36
C SER A 458 51.80 42.02 -26.75
N ARG A 459 51.68 41.04 -27.60
CA ARG A 459 52.07 39.63 -27.29
C ARG A 459 53.57 39.50 -27.05
N PRO A 460 54.10 38.37 -26.45
CA PRO A 460 54.17 37.10 -27.18
C PRO A 460 54.04 35.79 -26.34
N ARG A 461 53.71 34.71 -27.04
CA ARG A 461 54.13 33.30 -26.80
C ARG A 461 55.59 33.14 -27.20
N PRO A 462 56.30 31.97 -27.09
CA PRO A 462 55.92 30.55 -26.84
C PRO A 462 56.99 29.71 -26.10
N GLY A 463 56.82 28.34 -26.11
CA GLY A 463 57.90 27.35 -25.96
C GLY A 463 57.43 26.16 -25.10
N SER A 464 57.12 25.03 -25.56
CA SER A 464 57.71 23.91 -26.31
C SER A 464 58.41 22.88 -25.41
N SER A 465 58.01 21.61 -25.67
CA SER A 465 58.78 20.35 -25.65
C SER A 465 59.05 19.70 -24.28
N SER A 466 59.00 18.40 -24.05
CA SER A 466 59.17 17.20 -24.88
C SER A 466 58.92 15.96 -24.03
N ARG A 467 58.27 14.93 -24.58
CA ARG A 467 58.68 13.53 -24.81
C ARG A 467 59.43 12.78 -23.69
N HIS A 468 58.96 11.60 -23.34
CA HIS A 468 59.45 10.26 -23.63
C HIS A 468 58.78 9.18 -22.74
N ARG A 469 58.14 8.22 -23.33
CA ARG A 469 58.51 6.82 -23.67
C ARG A 469 58.19 5.77 -22.59
N THR A 470 57.32 4.85 -23.02
CA THR A 470 57.20 3.43 -22.64
C THR A 470 58.53 2.65 -22.72
N PRO A 471 58.68 1.38 -22.23
CA PRO A 471 57.85 0.23 -22.60
C PRO A 471 57.88 -1.01 -21.65
N HIS A 472 56.98 -2.00 -21.99
CA HIS A 472 57.14 -3.48 -22.01
C HIS A 472 57.31 -4.34 -20.75
N GLY A 473 56.53 -5.45 -20.80
CA GLY A 473 56.92 -6.80 -20.41
C GLY A 473 55.76 -7.64 -19.92
N ARG A 474 55.07 -8.39 -20.74
CA ARG A 474 55.06 -9.83 -21.07
C ARG A 474 55.18 -10.79 -19.89
N GLY A 475 54.23 -11.76 -19.89
CA GLY A 475 54.57 -13.15 -19.64
C GLY A 475 53.43 -13.97 -19.04
N TYR A 476 52.75 -14.73 -19.84
CA TYR A 476 52.47 -16.16 -19.90
C TYR A 476 52.26 -16.98 -18.60
N GLY A 477 51.22 -17.82 -18.64
CA GLY A 477 51.12 -19.04 -17.85
C GLY A 477 49.77 -19.73 -17.91
N ARG A 478 49.63 -20.68 -18.83
CA ARG A 478 48.53 -21.68 -18.98
C ARG A 478 48.67 -22.81 -17.95
N SER A 479 47.54 -23.43 -17.54
CA SER A 479 47.22 -24.89 -17.60
C SER A 479 45.93 -25.14 -16.82
N ARG A 480 44.84 -25.65 -17.39
CA ARG A 480 44.44 -27.02 -17.78
C ARG A 480 44.31 -27.99 -16.60
N GLY A 481 43.12 -28.59 -16.54
CA GLY A 481 42.79 -29.88 -15.91
C GLY A 481 41.40 -29.84 -15.28
N SER A 482 40.29 -30.20 -15.89
CA SER A 482 39.72 -31.52 -16.25
C SER A 482 39.23 -32.31 -15.02
N GLY A 483 37.88 -32.67 -15.02
CA GLY A 483 37.36 -33.81 -14.32
C GLY A 483 35.94 -33.61 -13.78
N GLY A 484 34.90 -33.98 -14.53
CA GLY A 484 33.64 -34.51 -13.97
C GLY A 484 33.78 -36.03 -13.79
N PRO A 485 32.71 -36.82 -13.54
CA PRO A 485 31.31 -36.54 -13.45
C PRO A 485 30.55 -37.33 -12.31
N ALA A 486 29.24 -37.11 -12.19
CA ALA A 486 28.18 -38.07 -11.83
C ALA A 486 28.01 -38.51 -10.34
N ARG A 487 26.93 -38.18 -9.72
CA ARG A 487 25.64 -38.92 -9.58
C ARG A 487 24.55 -38.01 -9.05
#